data_f384fe5d9144b1361d8b73d3e55d2772
#
_entry.id   f384fe5d9144b1361d8b73d3e55d2772
#
_cell.length_a   1.000
_cell.length_b   1.000
_cell.length_c   1.000
_cell.angle_alpha   90.00
_cell.angle_beta   90.00
_cell.angle_gamma   90.00
#
_symmetry.space_group_name_H-M   'P 1'
#
loop_
_entity.id
_entity.type
_entity.pdbx_description
1 polymer ?
#
loop_
_entity_poly.entity_id
_entity_poly.type
_entity_poly.pdbx_seq_one_letter_code
_entity_poly.pdbx_strand_id
1 'polypeptide(L)'
;GADSLVQANRETVMPAFLSVEKDTKILVLREVGSENEKKIQYYVSRGKDISLGEPDVAPAQTPAIADAARGLIDGSGVTSAATLSDFGVKYVFVKAPFKREVIRSIDGIGGFARTSATSLGVVWKVTAPASRLMFVGTDGVRKELEAGEVGARTYVPSAGTLILTETYNRSWQILENGYRLDRDKNEQGLPTFTVTEPGEISLIHDGTVRR
;
A
#
# COMPACT_ATOMS: atom_id res chain seq x y z
N GLY A 1 4.49 10.95 26.00
CA GLY A 1 4.35 12.04 25.08
C GLY A 1 4.07 11.56 23.65
N ALA A 2 3.94 12.47 22.73
CA ALA A 2 3.68 12.15 21.33
C ALA A 2 4.76 11.26 20.74
N ASP A 3 5.99 11.47 21.14
CA ASP A 3 7.14 10.68 20.67
C ASP A 3 7.05 9.22 21.09
N SER A 4 6.59 8.97 22.30
CA SER A 4 6.40 7.60 22.78
C SER A 4 5.32 6.89 21.97
N LEU A 5 4.26 7.59 21.60
CA LEU A 5 3.18 7.02 20.79
C LEU A 5 3.63 6.73 19.36
N VAL A 6 4.45 7.61 18.80
CA VAL A 6 5.03 7.40 17.48
C VAL A 6 5.98 6.20 17.48
N GLN A 7 6.79 6.07 18.52
CA GLN A 7 7.66 4.90 18.67
C GLN A 7 6.86 3.61 18.85
N ALA A 8 5.76 3.66 19.56
CA ALA A 8 4.88 2.50 19.71
C ALA A 8 4.35 2.01 18.36
N ASN A 9 4.22 2.88 17.36
CA ASN A 9 3.84 2.46 16.01
C ASN A 9 4.83 1.47 15.41
N ARG A 10 6.12 1.68 15.67
CA ARG A 10 7.19 0.82 15.17
C ARG A 10 7.14 -0.56 15.80
N GLU A 11 6.59 -0.64 17.01
CA GLU A 11 6.52 -1.86 17.80
C GLU A 11 5.15 -2.52 17.71
N THR A 12 4.27 -2.03 16.83
CA THR A 12 2.97 -2.65 16.66
C THR A 12 3.15 -4.09 16.19
N VAL A 13 2.65 -5.02 16.99
CA VAL A 13 2.71 -6.44 16.66
C VAL A 13 1.70 -6.73 15.57
N MET A 14 2.18 -7.26 14.46
CA MET A 14 1.35 -7.64 13.33
C MET A 14 0.97 -9.11 13.40
N PRO A 15 -0.20 -9.49 12.87
CA PRO A 15 -0.49 -10.89 12.63
C PRO A 15 0.61 -11.54 11.80
N ALA A 16 0.97 -12.78 12.15
CA ALA A 16 2.14 -13.45 11.59
C ALA A 16 2.12 -13.54 10.06
N PHE A 17 0.94 -13.75 9.46
CA PHE A 17 0.87 -13.88 8.00
C PHE A 17 1.21 -12.58 7.26
N LEU A 18 0.99 -11.42 7.87
CA LEU A 18 1.36 -10.14 7.27
C LEU A 18 2.87 -9.91 7.30
N SER A 19 3.54 -10.44 8.31
CA SER A 19 4.99 -10.25 8.45
C SER A 19 5.80 -11.03 7.42
N VAL A 20 5.22 -12.05 6.78
CA VAL A 20 5.91 -12.84 5.76
C VAL A 20 5.68 -12.32 4.34
N GLU A 21 4.69 -11.45 4.15
CA GLU A 21 4.44 -10.83 2.86
C GLU A 21 5.36 -9.62 2.67
N LYS A 22 6.42 -9.81 1.92
CA LYS A 22 7.36 -8.73 1.60
C LYS A 22 6.73 -7.71 0.67
N ASP A 23 7.12 -6.45 0.83
CA ASP A 23 6.74 -5.35 -0.06
C ASP A 23 5.25 -5.08 -0.16
N THR A 24 4.49 -5.62 0.79
CA THR A 24 3.06 -5.42 0.86
C THR A 24 2.74 -4.22 1.75
N LYS A 25 1.99 -3.28 1.21
CA LYS A 25 1.54 -2.12 1.98
C LYS A 25 0.32 -2.46 2.80
N ILE A 26 0.34 -1.99 4.03
CA ILE A 26 -0.71 -2.21 5.02
C ILE A 26 -1.10 -0.87 5.61
N LEU A 27 -2.38 -0.52 5.56
CA LEU A 27 -2.91 0.62 6.30
C LEU A 27 -3.24 0.15 7.72
N VAL A 28 -2.58 0.72 8.69
CA VAL A 28 -2.79 0.38 10.10
C VAL A 28 -3.62 1.48 10.77
N LEU A 29 -4.69 1.08 11.43
CA LEU A 29 -5.53 1.97 12.23
C LEU A 29 -5.44 1.57 13.69
N ARG A 30 -5.23 2.55 14.55
CA ARG A 30 -5.14 2.31 16.00
C ARG A 30 -5.67 3.50 16.78
N GLU A 31 -6.20 3.24 17.95
CA GLU A 31 -6.57 4.30 18.88
C GLU A 31 -5.38 4.68 19.73
N VAL A 32 -5.17 5.98 19.92
CA VAL A 32 -4.14 6.53 20.80
C VAL A 32 -4.74 7.59 21.71
N GLY A 33 -4.10 7.81 22.83
CA GLY A 33 -4.51 8.83 23.79
C GLY A 33 -5.17 8.25 25.04
N SER A 34 -5.66 9.16 25.89
CA SER A 34 -6.36 8.82 27.14
C SER A 34 -7.83 8.53 26.87
N GLU A 35 -8.54 8.00 27.88
CA GLU A 35 -9.98 7.71 27.79
C GLU A 35 -10.81 8.92 27.39
N ASN A 36 -10.38 10.13 27.79
CA ASN A 36 -11.12 11.36 27.50
C ASN A 36 -10.76 11.99 26.17
N GLU A 37 -9.63 11.60 25.58
CA GLU A 37 -9.14 12.18 24.33
C GLU A 37 -8.59 11.08 23.43
N LYS A 38 -9.44 10.14 23.04
CA LYS A 38 -9.03 9.10 22.10
C LYS A 38 -9.02 9.67 20.69
N LYS A 39 -7.89 9.51 20.03
CA LYS A 39 -7.71 9.84 18.63
C LYS A 39 -7.39 8.57 17.87
N ILE A 40 -7.76 8.57 16.60
CA ILE A 40 -7.40 7.48 15.71
C ILE A 40 -6.19 7.90 14.93
N GLN A 41 -5.17 7.07 15.00
CA GLN A 41 -3.94 7.24 14.24
C GLN A 41 -3.91 6.22 13.11
N TYR A 42 -3.49 6.67 11.94
CA TYR A 42 -3.25 5.76 10.83
C TYR A 42 -1.82 5.93 10.34
N TYR A 43 -1.28 4.87 9.77
CA TYR A 43 -0.02 4.91 9.04
C TYR A 43 0.03 3.77 8.03
N VAL A 44 0.86 3.94 7.01
CA VAL A 44 1.09 2.90 6.02
C VAL A 44 2.42 2.23 6.31
N SER A 45 2.42 0.92 6.28
CA SER A 45 3.58 0.10 6.59
C SER A 45 3.79 -0.95 5.50
N ARG A 46 4.99 -1.52 5.45
CA ARG A 46 5.33 -2.61 4.53
C ARG A 46 5.73 -3.84 5.31
N GLY A 47 4.88 -4.85 5.33
CA GLY A 47 5.16 -6.19 5.80
C GLY A 47 6.37 -6.32 6.74
N LYS A 48 7.42 -6.97 6.27
CA LYS A 48 8.65 -7.18 7.04
C LYS A 48 9.42 -5.92 7.37
N ASP A 49 9.31 -4.90 6.56
CA ASP A 49 10.08 -3.67 6.71
C ASP A 49 9.42 -2.70 7.70
N ILE A 50 8.37 -3.13 8.32
CA ILE A 50 7.69 -2.37 9.38
C ILE A 50 8.66 -1.95 10.49
N SER A 51 9.73 -2.72 10.70
CA SER A 51 10.76 -2.41 11.68
C SER A 51 11.45 -1.08 11.42
N LEU A 52 11.44 -0.61 10.20
CA LEU A 52 11.99 0.70 9.84
C LEU A 52 11.11 1.84 10.33
N GLY A 53 9.84 1.57 10.58
CA GLY A 53 8.93 2.50 11.23
C GLY A 53 8.60 3.77 10.47
N GLU A 54 9.05 3.91 9.25
CA GLU A 54 8.79 5.10 8.46
C GLU A 54 7.51 4.94 7.63
N PRO A 55 6.65 5.97 7.62
CA PRO A 55 5.50 5.96 6.73
C PRO A 55 5.97 5.93 5.29
N ASP A 56 5.43 5.01 4.52
CA ASP A 56 5.82 4.81 3.12
C ASP A 56 4.86 5.52 2.17
N VAL A 57 4.38 6.67 2.58
CA VAL A 57 3.46 7.47 1.78
C VAL A 57 4.08 8.84 1.52
N ALA A 58 4.23 9.20 0.26
CA ALA A 58 4.72 10.50 -0.13
C ALA A 58 3.75 11.60 0.32
N PRO A 59 4.25 12.80 0.66
CA PRO A 59 3.38 13.91 1.08
C PRO A 59 2.22 14.18 0.11
N ALA A 60 2.45 14.03 -1.19
CA ALA A 60 1.43 14.26 -2.21
C ALA A 60 0.27 13.25 -2.15
N GLN A 61 0.49 12.08 -1.53
CA GLN A 61 -0.51 11.03 -1.41
C GLN A 61 -1.23 11.06 -0.07
N THR A 62 -0.62 11.68 0.92
CA THR A 62 -1.13 11.70 2.28
C THR A 62 -2.59 12.15 2.38
N PRO A 63 -3.04 13.20 1.68
CA PRO A 63 -4.46 13.58 1.76
C PRO A 63 -5.42 12.50 1.29
N ALA A 64 -5.10 11.80 0.19
CA ALA A 64 -5.97 10.73 -0.32
C ALA A 64 -6.04 9.56 0.65
N ILE A 65 -4.91 9.15 1.21
CA ILE A 65 -4.87 8.07 2.20
C ILE A 65 -5.59 8.49 3.48
N ALA A 66 -5.41 9.73 3.92
CA ALA A 66 -6.11 10.25 5.09
C ALA A 66 -7.62 10.22 4.90
N ASP A 67 -8.11 10.63 3.73
CA ASP A 67 -9.54 10.60 3.42
C ASP A 67 -10.06 9.16 3.38
N ALA A 68 -9.30 8.25 2.78
CA ALA A 68 -9.66 6.83 2.76
C ALA A 68 -9.77 6.28 4.19
N ALA A 69 -8.79 6.58 5.05
CA ALA A 69 -8.80 6.14 6.44
C ALA A 69 -10.01 6.70 7.21
N ARG A 70 -10.29 7.99 7.05
CA ARG A 70 -11.46 8.60 7.68
C ARG A 70 -12.75 7.94 7.22
N GLY A 71 -12.87 7.65 5.93
CA GLY A 71 -14.04 6.95 5.40
C GLY A 71 -14.24 5.57 6.00
N LEU A 72 -13.16 4.83 6.26
CA LEU A 72 -13.24 3.55 6.94
C LEU A 72 -13.72 3.69 8.38
N ILE A 73 -13.31 4.74 9.05
CA ILE A 73 -13.62 4.97 10.46
C ILE A 73 -15.08 5.39 10.63
N ASP A 74 -15.57 6.30 9.80
CA ASP A 74 -16.91 6.88 9.96
C ASP A 74 -17.99 6.22 9.11
N GLY A 75 -17.65 5.26 8.30
CA GLY A 75 -18.60 4.54 7.46
C GLY A 75 -18.94 5.23 6.15
N SER A 76 -18.32 6.36 5.84
CA SER A 76 -18.57 7.11 4.60
C SER A 76 -17.63 6.73 3.45
N GLY A 77 -16.81 5.70 3.64
CA GLY A 77 -15.71 5.36 2.74
C GLY A 77 -16.09 4.50 1.55
N VAL A 78 -17.12 4.87 0.81
CA VAL A 78 -17.52 4.13 -0.40
C VAL A 78 -16.37 3.99 -1.40
N THR A 79 -15.50 4.99 -1.49
CA THR A 79 -14.36 4.98 -2.40
C THR A 79 -13.03 4.56 -1.74
N SER A 80 -13.04 4.24 -0.45
CA SER A 80 -11.80 3.96 0.26
C SER A 80 -11.06 2.76 -0.31
N ALA A 81 -11.76 1.67 -0.64
CA ALA A 81 -11.12 0.48 -1.23
C ALA A 81 -10.44 0.79 -2.56
N ALA A 82 -11.12 1.55 -3.42
CA ALA A 82 -10.55 1.95 -4.72
C ALA A 82 -9.31 2.81 -4.54
N THR A 83 -9.36 3.77 -3.61
CA THR A 83 -8.21 4.62 -3.32
C THR A 83 -7.03 3.80 -2.80
N LEU A 84 -7.27 2.90 -1.87
CA LEU A 84 -6.20 2.05 -1.33
C LEU A 84 -5.61 1.16 -2.42
N SER A 85 -6.43 0.58 -3.28
CA SER A 85 -5.99 -0.18 -4.45
C SER A 85 -5.08 0.67 -5.34
N ASP A 86 -5.49 1.89 -5.66
CA ASP A 86 -4.72 2.80 -6.52
C ASP A 86 -3.33 3.08 -5.96
N PHE A 87 -3.18 3.15 -4.65
CA PHE A 87 -1.90 3.39 -4.00
C PHE A 87 -1.16 2.11 -3.61
N GLY A 88 -1.66 0.95 -4.03
CA GLY A 88 -1.00 -0.32 -3.78
C GLY A 88 -1.12 -0.83 -2.35
N VAL A 89 -2.07 -0.31 -1.58
CA VAL A 89 -2.32 -0.77 -0.21
C VAL A 89 -3.21 -2.01 -0.26
N LYS A 90 -2.66 -3.13 0.16
CA LYS A 90 -3.31 -4.45 0.02
C LYS A 90 -4.13 -4.85 1.23
N TYR A 91 -3.73 -4.44 2.40
CA TYR A 91 -4.39 -4.82 3.65
C TYR A 91 -4.72 -3.61 4.50
N VAL A 92 -5.78 -3.76 5.28
CA VAL A 92 -6.13 -2.85 6.37
C VAL A 92 -6.07 -3.66 7.66
N PHE A 93 -5.31 -3.18 8.63
CA PHE A 93 -5.20 -3.78 9.95
C PHE A 93 -5.72 -2.79 11.00
N VAL A 94 -6.78 -3.18 11.69
CA VAL A 94 -7.31 -2.44 12.83
C VAL A 94 -6.79 -3.10 14.09
N LYS A 95 -5.86 -2.42 14.74
CA LYS A 95 -5.20 -2.96 15.94
C LYS A 95 -6.13 -2.90 17.13
N ALA A 96 -6.24 -4.01 17.87
CA ALA A 96 -6.99 -4.04 19.13
C ALA A 96 -6.26 -3.23 20.22
N PRO A 97 -6.99 -2.58 21.16
CA PRO A 97 -8.44 -2.45 21.21
C PRO A 97 -8.98 -1.39 20.25
N PHE A 98 -10.15 -1.61 19.71
CA PHE A 98 -10.78 -0.66 18.81
C PHE A 98 -12.30 -0.72 18.92
N LYS A 99 -12.97 0.38 18.57
CA LYS A 99 -14.43 0.45 18.60
C LYS A 99 -15.06 -0.54 17.62
N ARG A 100 -16.07 -1.25 18.10
CA ARG A 100 -16.79 -2.22 17.28
C ARG A 100 -17.43 -1.58 16.04
N GLU A 101 -17.84 -0.33 16.13
CA GLU A 101 -18.45 0.41 15.03
C GLU A 101 -17.52 0.54 13.83
N VAL A 102 -16.23 0.72 14.06
CA VAL A 102 -15.24 0.81 12.97
C VAL A 102 -15.11 -0.54 12.26
N ILE A 103 -15.08 -1.61 13.01
CA ILE A 103 -15.02 -2.97 12.44
C ILE A 103 -16.24 -3.24 11.57
N ARG A 104 -17.42 -2.87 12.06
CA ARG A 104 -18.67 -2.99 11.30
C ARG A 104 -18.69 -2.12 10.06
N SER A 105 -18.14 -0.91 10.17
CA SER A 105 -18.03 0.00 9.05
C SER A 105 -17.24 -0.64 7.91
N ILE A 106 -16.07 -1.17 8.20
CA ILE A 106 -15.21 -1.77 7.18
C ILE A 106 -15.87 -3.00 6.58
N ASP A 107 -16.51 -3.84 7.39
CA ASP A 107 -17.25 -5.00 6.91
C ASP A 107 -18.37 -4.62 5.94
N GLY A 108 -19.00 -3.45 6.16
CA GLY A 108 -20.17 -3.03 5.40
C GLY A 108 -19.90 -2.16 4.20
N ILE A 109 -18.73 -1.56 4.09
CA ILE A 109 -18.44 -0.59 3.02
C ILE A 109 -18.34 -1.26 1.64
N GLY A 110 -17.85 -2.48 1.57
CA GLY A 110 -17.55 -3.13 0.29
C GLY A 110 -16.12 -2.91 -0.17
N GLY A 111 -15.59 -3.87 -0.88
CA GLY A 111 -14.21 -3.84 -1.38
C GLY A 111 -13.17 -4.37 -0.39
N PHE A 112 -13.61 -4.89 0.76
CA PHE A 112 -12.74 -5.47 1.78
C PHE A 112 -13.24 -6.86 2.15
N ALA A 113 -12.33 -7.82 2.19
CA ALA A 113 -12.62 -9.17 2.65
C ALA A 113 -11.88 -9.42 3.96
N ARG A 114 -12.62 -9.73 5.03
CA ARG A 114 -12.00 -10.02 6.31
C ARG A 114 -11.17 -11.31 6.18
N THR A 115 -9.89 -11.22 6.53
CA THR A 115 -8.96 -12.35 6.42
C THR A 115 -8.56 -12.92 7.77
N SER A 116 -8.59 -12.10 8.83
CA SER A 116 -8.13 -12.53 10.16
C SER A 116 -8.81 -11.70 11.24
N ALA A 117 -9.15 -12.35 12.34
CA ALA A 117 -9.58 -11.68 13.55
C ALA A 117 -8.95 -12.43 14.74
N THR A 118 -8.04 -11.76 15.44
CA THR A 118 -7.31 -12.32 16.57
C THR A 118 -7.30 -11.34 17.73
N SER A 119 -6.65 -11.69 18.82
CA SER A 119 -6.44 -10.78 19.94
C SER A 119 -5.61 -9.55 19.55
N LEU A 120 -4.84 -9.63 18.47
CA LEU A 120 -4.04 -8.49 17.96
C LEU A 120 -4.89 -7.47 17.25
N GLY A 121 -5.99 -7.89 16.65
CA GLY A 121 -6.87 -7.04 15.87
C GLY A 121 -7.49 -7.75 14.69
N VAL A 122 -8.05 -6.98 13.77
CA VAL A 122 -8.74 -7.49 12.59
C VAL A 122 -8.04 -7.03 11.32
N VAL A 123 -7.91 -7.93 10.37
CA VAL A 123 -7.28 -7.65 9.07
C VAL A 123 -8.30 -7.89 7.96
N TRP A 124 -8.35 -6.95 7.05
CA TRP A 124 -9.09 -7.09 5.78
C TRP A 124 -8.11 -7.00 4.62
N LYS A 125 -8.41 -7.75 3.58
CA LYS A 125 -7.72 -7.63 2.30
C LYS A 125 -8.56 -6.76 1.37
N VAL A 126 -7.91 -5.81 0.71
CA VAL A 126 -8.54 -5.06 -0.39
C VAL A 126 -8.76 -6.05 -1.54
N THR A 127 -10.00 -6.16 -2.03
CA THR A 127 -10.34 -7.16 -3.04
C THR A 127 -9.88 -6.78 -4.44
N ALA A 128 -9.75 -5.48 -4.71
CA ALA A 128 -9.17 -5.00 -5.97
C ALA A 128 -7.65 -5.21 -5.99
N PRO A 129 -7.05 -5.29 -7.19
CA PRO A 129 -5.60 -5.46 -7.29
C PRO A 129 -4.84 -4.35 -6.58
N ALA A 130 -3.85 -4.72 -5.77
CA ALA A 130 -3.01 -3.77 -5.03
C ALA A 130 -1.65 -4.40 -4.78
N SER A 131 -0.61 -3.86 -5.42
CA SER A 131 0.76 -4.32 -5.27
C SER A 131 1.74 -3.19 -5.55
N ARG A 132 3.02 -3.43 -5.33
CA ARG A 132 4.08 -2.46 -5.64
C ARG A 132 4.06 -2.08 -7.11
N LEU A 133 3.89 -3.05 -7.99
CA LEU A 133 3.86 -2.84 -9.43
C LEU A 133 2.51 -3.32 -9.98
N MET A 134 1.79 -2.40 -10.60
CA MET A 134 0.51 -2.67 -11.23
C MET A 134 0.67 -2.60 -12.74
N PHE A 135 -0.05 -3.44 -13.43
CA PHE A 135 -0.13 -3.41 -14.88
C PHE A 135 -1.58 -3.13 -15.31
N VAL A 136 -1.72 -2.18 -16.23
CA VAL A 136 -3.03 -1.87 -16.83
C VAL A 136 -2.89 -2.11 -18.32
N GLY A 137 -3.58 -3.11 -18.82
CA GLY A 137 -3.58 -3.42 -20.26
C GLY A 137 -4.31 -2.35 -21.07
N THR A 138 -4.23 -2.46 -22.39
CA THR A 138 -4.94 -1.56 -23.29
C THR A 138 -6.46 -1.70 -23.17
N ASP A 139 -6.94 -2.81 -22.61
CA ASP A 139 -8.35 -3.04 -22.29
C ASP A 139 -8.78 -2.38 -20.96
N GLY A 140 -7.86 -1.74 -20.26
CA GLY A 140 -8.13 -1.11 -18.96
C GLY A 140 -8.14 -2.06 -17.78
N VAL A 141 -7.89 -3.34 -17.99
CA VAL A 141 -7.89 -4.33 -16.90
C VAL A 141 -6.61 -4.17 -16.06
N ARG A 142 -6.79 -4.02 -14.77
CA ARG A 142 -5.71 -3.88 -13.80
C ARG A 142 -5.30 -5.25 -13.28
N LYS A 143 -3.98 -5.48 -13.21
CA LYS A 143 -3.40 -6.71 -12.70
C LYS A 143 -2.26 -6.40 -11.76
N GLU A 144 -2.09 -7.22 -10.74
CA GLU A 144 -0.90 -7.18 -9.91
C GLU A 144 0.24 -7.88 -10.64
N LEU A 145 1.43 -7.28 -10.62
CA LEU A 145 2.63 -7.96 -11.03
C LEU A 145 3.50 -8.20 -9.81
N GLU A 146 4.10 -9.39 -9.76
CA GLU A 146 5.09 -9.67 -8.73
C GLU A 146 6.37 -8.94 -9.11
N ALA A 147 6.66 -7.87 -8.39
CA ALA A 147 7.89 -7.12 -8.62
C ALA A 147 9.10 -7.82 -8.00
N GLY A 148 8.87 -8.74 -7.08
CA GLY A 148 9.93 -9.45 -6.40
C GLY A 148 10.92 -8.53 -5.71
N GLU A 149 12.17 -8.96 -5.66
CA GLU A 149 13.26 -8.12 -5.16
C GLU A 149 13.73 -7.15 -6.25
N VAL A 150 14.34 -6.06 -5.82
CA VAL A 150 14.94 -5.09 -6.73
C VAL A 150 15.94 -5.81 -7.65
N GLY A 151 15.80 -5.58 -8.96
CA GLY A 151 16.62 -6.24 -9.96
C GLY A 151 16.07 -7.57 -10.49
N ALA A 152 15.08 -8.13 -9.83
CA ALA A 152 14.43 -9.34 -10.31
C ALA A 152 13.63 -9.05 -11.58
N ARG A 153 13.56 -10.05 -12.46
CA ARG A 153 12.82 -9.93 -13.71
C ARG A 153 11.34 -10.22 -13.49
N THR A 154 10.51 -9.42 -14.13
CA THR A 154 9.06 -9.59 -14.11
C THR A 154 8.57 -9.61 -15.55
N TYR A 155 7.67 -10.54 -15.86
CA TYR A 155 7.12 -10.66 -17.20
C TYR A 155 5.86 -9.81 -17.33
N VAL A 156 5.82 -8.95 -18.37
CA VAL A 156 4.66 -8.14 -18.71
C VAL A 156 3.93 -8.84 -19.87
N PRO A 157 2.64 -9.14 -19.71
CA PRO A 157 1.94 -10.04 -20.65
C PRO A 157 1.56 -9.40 -21.98
N SER A 158 1.51 -8.08 -22.05
CA SER A 158 1.06 -7.39 -23.29
C SER A 158 1.47 -5.92 -23.23
N ALA A 159 1.19 -5.19 -24.30
CA ALA A 159 1.30 -3.74 -24.26
C ALA A 159 0.36 -3.16 -23.20
N GLY A 160 0.76 -2.06 -22.59
CA GLY A 160 -0.02 -1.40 -21.55
C GLY A 160 0.81 -0.43 -20.75
N THR A 161 0.33 -0.12 -19.55
CA THR A 161 0.96 0.84 -18.64
C THR A 161 1.32 0.16 -17.35
N LEU A 162 2.55 0.35 -16.90
CA LEU A 162 3.00 -0.03 -15.57
C LEU A 162 2.80 1.15 -14.64
N ILE A 163 2.28 0.88 -13.44
CA ILE A 163 2.11 1.88 -12.39
C ILE A 163 2.93 1.40 -11.20
N LEU A 164 3.86 2.25 -10.78
CA LEU A 164 4.67 1.97 -9.60
C LEU A 164 4.06 2.68 -8.40
N THR A 165 3.69 1.92 -7.37
CA THR A 165 3.07 2.49 -6.17
C THR A 165 4.10 2.94 -5.13
N GLU A 166 5.37 3.00 -5.52
CA GLU A 166 6.46 3.62 -4.78
C GLU A 166 6.56 5.08 -5.20
N THR A 167 6.07 5.98 -4.40
CA THR A 167 5.75 7.30 -4.93
C THR A 167 6.72 8.40 -4.58
N TYR A 168 7.37 8.33 -3.44
CA TYR A 168 8.17 9.47 -3.05
C TYR A 168 9.62 9.35 -3.48
N ASN A 169 10.06 8.19 -3.92
CA ASN A 169 11.46 7.96 -4.25
C ASN A 169 11.69 8.03 -5.76
N ARG A 170 12.35 9.11 -6.19
CA ARG A 170 12.67 9.35 -7.60
C ARG A 170 13.68 8.36 -8.17
N SER A 171 14.34 7.61 -7.30
CA SER A 171 15.38 6.66 -7.73
C SER A 171 14.82 5.39 -8.33
N TRP A 172 13.51 5.14 -8.21
CA TRP A 172 12.90 3.96 -8.81
C TRP A 172 12.81 4.11 -10.33
N GLN A 173 13.30 3.11 -11.05
CA GLN A 173 13.28 3.04 -12.50
C GLN A 173 12.86 1.66 -12.96
N ILE A 174 12.38 1.57 -14.19
CA ILE A 174 12.06 0.29 -14.82
C ILE A 174 12.92 0.14 -16.07
N LEU A 175 13.59 -1.00 -16.16
CA LEU A 175 14.39 -1.38 -17.32
C LEU A 175 13.65 -2.37 -18.18
N GLU A 176 13.74 -2.18 -19.50
CA GLU A 176 13.32 -3.14 -20.50
C GLU A 176 14.52 -3.37 -21.44
N ASN A 177 14.99 -4.60 -21.52
CA ASN A 177 16.18 -4.94 -22.30
C ASN A 177 17.40 -4.07 -21.97
N GLY A 178 17.58 -3.72 -20.71
CA GLY A 178 18.70 -2.91 -20.25
C GLY A 178 18.52 -1.41 -20.44
N TYR A 179 17.41 -0.97 -21.03
CA TYR A 179 17.12 0.44 -21.24
C TYR A 179 16.05 0.92 -20.29
N ARG A 180 16.20 2.14 -19.79
CA ARG A 180 15.19 2.76 -18.92
C ARG A 180 13.96 3.11 -19.74
N LEU A 181 12.80 2.73 -19.23
CA LEU A 181 11.54 3.20 -19.77
C LEU A 181 11.30 4.66 -19.40
N ASP A 182 10.66 5.40 -20.29
CA ASP A 182 10.28 6.77 -19.99
C ASP A 182 9.27 6.80 -18.84
N ARG A 183 9.50 7.75 -17.93
CA ARG A 183 8.71 7.89 -16.73
C ARG A 183 7.74 9.05 -16.87
N ASP A 184 6.47 8.76 -16.59
CA ASP A 184 5.41 9.74 -16.53
C ASP A 184 4.71 9.65 -15.17
N LYS A 185 3.62 10.36 -14.98
CA LYS A 185 2.82 10.33 -13.75
C LYS A 185 1.36 10.17 -14.11
N ASN A 186 0.60 9.47 -13.24
CA ASN A 186 -0.84 9.44 -13.36
C ASN A 186 -1.48 10.56 -12.51
N GLU A 187 -2.81 10.57 -12.46
CA GLU A 187 -3.57 11.57 -11.71
C GLU A 187 -3.30 11.54 -10.20
N GLN A 188 -2.94 10.37 -9.67
CA GLN A 188 -2.58 10.22 -8.27
C GLN A 188 -1.14 10.64 -7.97
N GLY A 189 -0.36 11.02 -8.99
CA GLY A 189 1.04 11.36 -8.83
C GLY A 189 1.98 10.17 -8.80
N LEU A 190 1.48 8.99 -9.13
CA LEU A 190 2.29 7.77 -9.17
C LEU A 190 3.07 7.67 -10.47
N PRO A 191 4.33 7.19 -10.43
CA PRO A 191 5.10 6.97 -11.66
C PRO A 191 4.45 5.93 -12.55
N THR A 192 4.39 6.24 -13.83
CA THR A 192 3.89 5.33 -14.85
C THR A 192 4.91 5.13 -15.95
N PHE A 193 4.86 3.96 -16.59
CA PHE A 193 5.79 3.57 -17.64
C PHE A 193 5.00 2.87 -18.74
N THR A 194 5.24 3.24 -20.00
CA THR A 194 4.55 2.62 -21.13
C THR A 194 5.34 1.43 -21.64
N VAL A 195 4.66 0.31 -21.78
CA VAL A 195 5.19 -0.91 -22.40
C VAL A 195 4.48 -1.13 -23.72
N THR A 196 5.23 -1.27 -24.80
CA THR A 196 4.68 -1.39 -26.15
C THR A 196 4.44 -2.82 -26.59
N GLU A 197 5.09 -3.78 -25.95
CA GLU A 197 5.00 -5.20 -26.30
C GLU A 197 5.22 -6.08 -25.07
N PRO A 198 4.79 -7.34 -25.09
CA PRO A 198 5.08 -8.25 -23.98
C PRO A 198 6.58 -8.49 -23.85
N GLY A 199 7.02 -8.79 -22.64
CA GLY A 199 8.42 -9.08 -22.36
C GLY A 199 8.79 -8.92 -20.91
N GLU A 200 10.07 -9.06 -20.64
CA GLU A 200 10.62 -8.95 -19.29
C GLU A 200 11.05 -7.53 -18.98
N ILE A 201 10.73 -7.10 -17.77
CA ILE A 201 11.17 -5.83 -17.21
C ILE A 201 11.86 -6.07 -15.89
N SER A 202 12.62 -5.10 -15.42
CA SER A 202 13.23 -5.12 -14.08
C SER A 202 13.00 -3.81 -13.39
N LEU A 203 12.55 -3.89 -12.14
CA LEU A 203 12.43 -2.74 -11.27
C LEU A 203 13.77 -2.52 -10.57
N ILE A 204 14.35 -1.35 -10.73
CA ILE A 204 15.62 -1.00 -10.11
C ILE A 204 15.51 0.26 -9.29
N HIS A 205 16.43 0.38 -8.35
CA HIS A 205 16.60 1.58 -7.55
C HIS A 205 17.98 2.16 -7.86
N ASP A 206 18.04 3.42 -8.33
CA ASP A 206 19.31 4.04 -8.79
C ASP A 206 20.42 3.98 -7.74
N GLY A 207 20.09 4.12 -6.47
CA GLY A 207 21.08 4.02 -5.40
C GLY A 207 21.73 2.64 -5.29
N THR A 208 21.08 1.59 -5.81
CA THR A 208 21.60 0.22 -5.82
C THR A 208 22.49 -0.04 -7.04
N VAL A 209 22.19 0.60 -8.15
CA VAL A 209 22.91 0.37 -9.43
C VAL A 209 24.29 1.01 -9.47
N ARG A 210 24.50 2.06 -8.65
CA ARG A 210 25.77 2.79 -8.60
C ARG A 210 26.87 2.10 -7.80
N ARG A 211 26.57 0.96 -7.21
CA ARG A 211 27.49 0.16 -6.44
C ARG A 211 27.83 -1.12 -7.19
#